data_23f48722384fdfbb8ef39489dfc52da2
#
_entry.id   23f48722384fdfbb8ef39489dfc52da2
#
_cell.length_a   1.000
_cell.length_b   1.000
_cell.length_c   1.000
_cell.angle_alpha   90.00
_cell.angle_beta   90.00
_cell.angle_gamma   90.00
#
_symmetry.space_group_name_H-M   'P 1'
#
loop_
_entity.id
_entity.type
_entity.pdbx_description
1 polymer ?
#
loop_
_entity_poly.entity_id
_entity_poly.type
_entity_poly.pdbx_seq_one_letter_code
_entity_poly.pdbx_strand_id
1 'polypeptide(L)'
;MRGIILAGGSGTRLNPITLGTSKQLVPVYDKPMIYYPLSTLMLAGIQDVLIITTPHDAPSFHRLLGDGSQLGVNLSYTVQQEPNGLAQAFVLGADFIGDDSAALVLGDNIFYGPGMGTQLRRHTSPDGGVVYAYQVADPTAYGVVEFDESFKAISIEEKPARPRSNYAVPGLYFYDNDVVEIAKNLKPSARGEYEITDVNRTYLEAGRLTVEVLPRGTAWLDTGTFDSLADATSFIRTVQHRQGLNIGAPEEVAWRMGFIDDEGLRQRAEPLVKSGYGAYLLGLLDNQQS
;
A
#
# COMPACT_ATOMS: atom_id res chain seq x y z
N MET A 1 -14.84 0.31 6.25
CA MET A 1 -13.36 0.30 6.41
C MET A 1 -12.76 1.55 5.82
N ARG A 2 -11.81 2.16 6.49
CA ARG A 2 -11.04 3.32 6.06
C ARG A 2 -9.65 2.89 5.58
N GLY A 3 -9.17 3.48 4.49
CA GLY A 3 -7.82 3.22 3.97
C GLY A 3 -6.83 4.29 4.44
N ILE A 4 -5.60 3.89 4.72
CA ILE A 4 -4.49 4.80 5.02
C ILE A 4 -3.33 4.48 4.07
N ILE A 5 -2.79 5.49 3.41
CA ILE A 5 -1.52 5.39 2.70
C ILE A 5 -0.48 6.19 3.48
N LEU A 6 0.53 5.51 3.99
CA LEU A 6 1.65 6.19 4.65
C LEU A 6 2.71 6.56 3.61
N ALA A 7 2.70 7.83 3.23
CA ALA A 7 3.59 8.44 2.24
C ALA A 7 4.56 9.46 2.89
N GLY A 8 4.88 9.24 4.15
CA GLY A 8 5.87 9.99 4.90
C GLY A 8 7.27 9.41 4.80
N GLY A 9 8.20 10.00 5.55
CA GLY A 9 9.58 9.56 5.59
C GLY A 9 10.51 10.36 4.67
N SER A 10 11.79 10.42 5.05
CA SER A 10 12.80 11.26 4.39
C SER A 10 13.28 10.74 3.04
N GLY A 11 13.03 9.46 2.73
CA GLY A 11 13.48 8.83 1.49
C GLY A 11 15.00 8.85 1.24
N THR A 12 15.81 9.07 2.27
CA THR A 12 17.26 9.35 2.17
C THR A 12 18.06 8.28 1.42
N ARG A 13 17.58 7.04 1.39
CA ARG A 13 18.22 5.95 0.62
C ARG A 13 18.14 6.15 -0.91
N LEU A 14 17.28 7.06 -1.36
CA LEU A 14 17.15 7.44 -2.78
C LEU A 14 17.72 8.85 -3.06
N ASN A 15 18.52 9.42 -2.16
CA ASN A 15 19.23 10.66 -2.47
C ASN A 15 20.23 10.44 -3.62
N PRO A 16 20.35 11.39 -4.58
CA PRO A 16 19.83 12.77 -4.54
C PRO A 16 18.40 12.96 -5.08
N ILE A 17 17.71 11.93 -5.61
CA ILE A 17 16.37 12.08 -6.20
C ILE A 17 15.41 12.71 -5.20
N THR A 18 15.41 12.21 -3.97
CA THR A 18 14.47 12.61 -2.91
C THR A 18 14.84 13.94 -2.22
N LEU A 19 15.88 14.63 -2.69
CA LEU A 19 16.13 16.04 -2.32
C LEU A 19 15.12 16.98 -3.02
N GLY A 20 14.59 16.57 -4.17
CA GLY A 20 13.70 17.42 -4.97
C GLY A 20 12.25 16.95 -5.00
N THR A 21 11.94 15.76 -4.48
CA THR A 21 10.59 15.20 -4.51
C THR A 21 10.41 14.14 -3.45
N SER A 22 9.15 13.93 -2.99
CA SER A 22 8.82 12.78 -2.17
C SER A 22 9.14 11.46 -2.88
N LYS A 23 9.62 10.45 -2.15
CA LYS A 23 9.86 9.10 -2.67
C LYS A 23 8.63 8.57 -3.41
N GLN A 24 7.46 8.73 -2.84
CA GLN A 24 6.20 8.18 -3.38
C GLN A 24 5.70 8.92 -4.64
N LEU A 25 6.34 10.03 -5.00
CA LEU A 25 6.09 10.74 -6.27
C LEU A 25 7.12 10.41 -7.36
N VAL A 26 8.18 9.68 -7.02
CA VAL A 26 9.14 9.16 -8.00
C VAL A 26 8.42 8.19 -8.93
N PRO A 27 8.64 8.26 -10.26
CA PRO A 27 8.01 7.34 -11.18
C PRO A 27 8.52 5.91 -11.00
N VAL A 28 7.60 4.95 -11.04
CA VAL A 28 7.91 3.53 -11.23
C VAL A 28 7.36 3.15 -12.60
N TYR A 29 8.26 3.04 -13.56
CA TYR A 29 8.01 2.92 -14.98
C TYR A 29 7.25 4.13 -15.56
N ASP A 30 5.92 4.08 -15.70
CA ASP A 30 5.09 5.02 -16.45
C ASP A 30 4.19 5.92 -15.59
N LYS A 31 4.21 5.74 -14.25
CA LYS A 31 3.34 6.49 -13.34
C LYS A 31 3.97 6.72 -11.97
N PRO A 32 3.48 7.71 -11.19
CA PRO A 32 3.97 7.95 -9.83
C PRO A 32 3.78 6.73 -8.93
N MET A 33 4.75 6.48 -8.06
CA MET A 33 4.74 5.33 -7.13
C MET A 33 3.46 5.24 -6.30
N ILE A 34 2.91 6.37 -5.84
CA ILE A 34 1.70 6.41 -5.02
C ILE A 34 0.45 5.80 -5.71
N TYR A 35 0.44 5.72 -7.03
CA TYR A 35 -0.67 5.14 -7.79
C TYR A 35 -0.86 3.65 -7.48
N TYR A 36 0.22 2.93 -7.21
CA TYR A 36 0.17 1.49 -6.92
C TYR A 36 -0.51 1.18 -5.58
N PRO A 37 -0.10 1.76 -4.44
CA PRO A 37 -0.80 1.54 -3.17
C PRO A 37 -2.22 2.12 -3.17
N LEU A 38 -2.49 3.23 -3.86
CA LEU A 38 -3.85 3.75 -4.03
C LEU A 38 -4.72 2.71 -4.77
N SER A 39 -4.24 2.19 -5.91
CA SER A 39 -4.92 1.12 -6.66
C SER A 39 -5.13 -0.13 -5.81
N THR A 40 -4.20 -0.48 -4.93
CA THR A 40 -4.32 -1.63 -4.02
C THR A 40 -5.50 -1.45 -3.05
N LEU A 41 -5.65 -0.28 -2.42
CA LEU A 41 -6.80 0.02 -1.55
C LEU A 41 -8.12 0.06 -2.34
N MET A 42 -8.11 0.66 -3.53
CA MET A 42 -9.29 0.69 -4.41
C MET A 42 -9.72 -0.71 -4.84
N LEU A 43 -8.79 -1.63 -5.16
CA LEU A 43 -9.07 -3.04 -5.45
C LEU A 43 -9.68 -3.79 -4.26
N ALA A 44 -9.37 -3.38 -3.03
CA ALA A 44 -10.03 -3.87 -1.82
C ALA A 44 -11.45 -3.32 -1.65
N GLY A 45 -11.91 -2.38 -2.51
CA GLY A 45 -13.22 -1.73 -2.40
C GLY A 45 -13.23 -0.53 -1.46
N ILE A 46 -12.07 -0.02 -1.06
CA ILE A 46 -11.94 1.10 -0.13
C ILE A 46 -11.97 2.40 -0.92
N GLN A 47 -12.95 3.27 -0.62
CA GLN A 47 -13.12 4.56 -1.27
C GLN A 47 -12.72 5.76 -0.39
N ASP A 48 -12.78 5.64 0.94
CA ASP A 48 -12.32 6.69 1.85
C ASP A 48 -10.87 6.42 2.22
N VAL A 49 -9.95 7.28 1.78
CA VAL A 49 -8.50 7.08 1.94
C VAL A 49 -7.84 8.33 2.53
N LEU A 50 -7.09 8.13 3.62
CA LEU A 50 -6.24 9.14 4.22
C LEU A 50 -4.80 8.98 3.70
N ILE A 51 -4.25 10.04 3.14
CA ILE A 51 -2.84 10.10 2.75
C ILE A 51 -2.07 10.83 3.85
N ILE A 52 -1.15 10.12 4.49
CA ILE A 52 -0.26 10.69 5.51
C ILE A 52 1.07 11.02 4.85
N THR A 53 1.45 12.29 4.85
CA THR A 53 2.63 12.77 4.15
C THR A 53 3.49 13.68 5.04
N THR A 54 4.63 14.15 4.53
CA THR A 54 5.42 15.18 5.22
C THR A 54 4.83 16.57 4.97
N PRO A 55 5.11 17.56 5.84
CA PRO A 55 4.67 18.95 5.62
C PRO A 55 5.17 19.52 4.28
N HIS A 56 6.40 19.16 3.90
CA HIS A 56 7.04 19.63 2.67
C HIS A 56 6.35 19.09 1.41
N ASP A 57 5.95 17.83 1.42
CA ASP A 57 5.46 17.13 0.24
C ASP A 57 3.94 17.24 0.03
N ALA A 58 3.18 17.58 1.08
CA ALA A 58 1.72 17.65 1.03
C ALA A 58 1.16 18.43 -0.18
N PRO A 59 1.69 19.62 -0.56
CA PRO A 59 1.19 20.34 -1.74
C PRO A 59 1.33 19.57 -3.05
N SER A 60 2.36 18.72 -3.17
CA SER A 60 2.60 17.93 -4.37
C SER A 60 1.63 16.76 -4.50
N PHE A 61 1.29 16.11 -3.38
CA PHE A 61 0.25 15.08 -3.35
C PHE A 61 -1.13 15.66 -3.67
N HIS A 62 -1.48 16.80 -3.06
CA HIS A 62 -2.72 17.50 -3.39
C HIS A 62 -2.84 17.88 -4.86
N ARG A 63 -1.75 18.37 -5.47
CA ARG A 63 -1.72 18.71 -6.90
C ARG A 63 -1.90 17.49 -7.80
N LEU A 64 -1.32 16.32 -7.42
CA LEU A 64 -1.38 15.10 -8.20
C LEU A 64 -2.74 14.41 -8.11
N LEU A 65 -3.27 14.27 -6.88
CA LEU A 65 -4.38 13.39 -6.57
C LEU A 65 -5.70 14.12 -6.31
N GLY A 66 -5.66 15.43 -6.04
CA GLY A 66 -6.86 16.22 -5.72
C GLY A 66 -7.56 15.71 -4.49
N ASP A 67 -8.88 15.76 -4.50
CA ASP A 67 -9.77 15.23 -3.47
C ASP A 67 -10.25 13.79 -3.76
N GLY A 68 -9.83 13.21 -4.89
CA GLY A 68 -10.17 11.86 -5.32
C GLY A 68 -11.51 11.73 -6.03
N SER A 69 -12.35 12.77 -6.07
CA SER A 69 -13.69 12.73 -6.69
C SER A 69 -13.65 12.29 -8.16
N GLN A 70 -12.59 12.64 -8.88
CA GLN A 70 -12.34 12.23 -10.26
C GLN A 70 -12.14 10.71 -10.44
N LEU A 71 -11.89 9.98 -9.35
CA LEU A 71 -11.75 8.51 -9.31
C LEU A 71 -12.92 7.86 -8.54
N GLY A 72 -13.92 8.64 -8.13
CA GLY A 72 -15.01 8.15 -7.30
C GLY A 72 -14.59 7.72 -5.89
N VAL A 73 -13.48 8.28 -5.38
CA VAL A 73 -12.98 8.07 -4.02
C VAL A 73 -12.91 9.41 -3.27
N ASN A 74 -12.80 9.36 -1.94
CA ASN A 74 -12.64 10.52 -1.09
C ASN A 74 -11.22 10.51 -0.49
N LEU A 75 -10.36 11.41 -0.93
CA LEU A 75 -9.02 11.55 -0.42
C LEU A 75 -8.95 12.65 0.65
N SER A 76 -8.52 12.27 1.83
CA SER A 76 -8.16 13.16 2.91
C SER A 76 -6.65 13.18 3.11
N TYR A 77 -6.14 14.23 3.73
CA TYR A 77 -4.69 14.39 3.91
C TYR A 77 -4.40 14.82 5.35
N THR A 78 -3.34 14.24 5.91
CA THR A 78 -2.76 14.68 7.17
C THR A 78 -1.24 14.63 7.11
N VAL A 79 -0.60 15.30 8.06
CA VAL A 79 0.84 15.49 8.06
C VAL A 79 1.47 14.75 9.23
N GLN A 80 2.46 13.91 8.96
CA GLN A 80 3.36 13.36 9.96
C GLN A 80 4.57 14.30 10.05
N GLN A 81 4.72 14.98 11.19
CA GLN A 81 5.77 15.98 11.38
C GLN A 81 7.17 15.34 11.41
N GLU A 82 7.27 14.16 12.05
CA GLU A 82 8.52 13.41 12.18
C GLU A 82 8.26 11.92 11.90
N PRO A 83 9.22 11.19 11.31
CA PRO A 83 9.05 9.78 10.94
C PRO A 83 9.18 8.85 12.17
N ASN A 84 8.24 8.96 13.11
CA ASN A 84 8.27 8.26 14.40
C ASN A 84 7.79 6.80 14.33
N GLY A 85 7.68 6.22 13.15
CA GLY A 85 7.29 4.82 12.94
C GLY A 85 5.93 4.65 12.27
N LEU A 86 5.68 3.43 11.79
CA LEU A 86 4.50 3.12 10.97
C LEU A 86 3.20 3.10 11.77
N ALA A 87 3.24 2.63 13.03
CA ALA A 87 2.04 2.55 13.87
C ALA A 87 1.46 3.92 14.21
N GLN A 88 2.26 5.00 14.14
CA GLN A 88 1.76 6.36 14.34
C GLN A 88 0.66 6.75 13.33
N ALA A 89 0.59 6.08 12.19
CA ALA A 89 -0.45 6.30 11.19
C ALA A 89 -1.87 6.16 11.77
N PHE A 90 -2.10 5.21 12.69
CA PHE A 90 -3.39 5.00 13.32
C PHE A 90 -3.72 6.06 14.36
N VAL A 91 -2.71 6.62 15.01
CA VAL A 91 -2.89 7.73 15.97
C VAL A 91 -3.22 9.01 15.22
N LEU A 92 -2.49 9.32 14.13
CA LEU A 92 -2.74 10.48 13.28
C LEU A 92 -4.07 10.38 12.51
N GLY A 93 -4.47 9.18 12.17
CA GLY A 93 -5.70 8.88 11.46
C GLY A 93 -6.90 8.60 12.36
N ALA A 94 -6.79 8.71 13.70
CA ALA A 94 -7.83 8.27 14.62
C ALA A 94 -9.20 8.90 14.33
N ASP A 95 -9.26 10.22 14.13
CA ASP A 95 -10.51 10.93 13.82
C ASP A 95 -11.08 10.54 12.45
N PHE A 96 -10.21 10.25 11.47
CA PHE A 96 -10.60 9.78 10.14
C PHE A 96 -11.13 8.34 10.19
N ILE A 97 -10.50 7.46 10.97
CA ILE A 97 -10.94 6.08 11.15
C ILE A 97 -12.30 6.04 11.88
N GLY A 98 -12.48 6.86 12.93
CA GLY A 98 -13.68 6.85 13.76
C GLY A 98 -13.91 5.45 14.36
N ASP A 99 -15.11 4.91 14.17
CA ASP A 99 -15.50 3.58 14.65
C ASP A 99 -15.28 2.47 13.59
N ASP A 100 -14.70 2.81 12.43
CA ASP A 100 -14.49 1.88 11.34
C ASP A 100 -13.23 1.00 11.56
N SER A 101 -13.16 -0.12 10.84
CA SER A 101 -11.91 -0.85 10.63
C SER A 101 -10.95 -0.07 9.71
N ALA A 102 -9.66 -0.35 9.80
CA ALA A 102 -8.63 0.36 9.05
C ALA A 102 -7.76 -0.58 8.21
N ALA A 103 -7.47 -0.17 6.97
CA ALA A 103 -6.40 -0.76 6.16
C ALA A 103 -5.25 0.23 6.06
N LEU A 104 -4.02 -0.24 6.24
CA LEU A 104 -2.80 0.54 6.03
C LEU A 104 -1.98 -0.07 4.92
N VAL A 105 -1.58 0.74 3.94
CA VAL A 105 -0.59 0.37 2.93
C VAL A 105 0.57 1.36 2.96
N LEU A 106 1.79 0.84 2.83
CA LEU A 106 2.96 1.69 2.70
C LEU A 106 3.04 2.27 1.28
N GLY A 107 3.30 3.57 1.20
CA GLY A 107 3.27 4.32 -0.07
C GLY A 107 4.34 3.93 -1.09
N ASP A 108 5.28 3.07 -0.68
CA ASP A 108 6.38 2.55 -1.51
C ASP A 108 6.29 1.05 -1.77
N ASN A 109 5.17 0.42 -1.41
CA ASN A 109 4.93 -1.01 -1.64
C ASN A 109 4.01 -1.22 -2.84
N ILE A 110 4.42 -2.11 -3.72
CA ILE A 110 3.70 -2.49 -4.94
C ILE A 110 3.30 -3.95 -4.83
N PHE A 111 2.03 -4.23 -5.05
CA PHE A 111 1.47 -5.58 -5.05
C PHE A 111 0.88 -5.89 -6.42
N TYR A 112 1.21 -7.08 -6.95
CA TYR A 112 0.64 -7.58 -8.19
C TYR A 112 0.54 -9.09 -8.16
N GLY A 113 -0.63 -9.61 -8.49
CA GLY A 113 -0.85 -11.05 -8.57
C GLY A 113 -2.27 -11.42 -8.98
N PRO A 114 -2.47 -12.67 -9.44
CA PRO A 114 -3.78 -13.14 -9.84
C PRO A 114 -4.75 -13.14 -8.65
N GLY A 115 -5.96 -12.59 -8.85
CA GLY A 115 -7.01 -12.60 -7.84
C GLY A 115 -6.78 -11.67 -6.65
N MET A 116 -5.75 -10.80 -6.69
CA MET A 116 -5.39 -9.90 -5.59
C MET A 116 -6.61 -9.11 -5.06
N GLY A 117 -7.37 -8.44 -5.92
CA GLY A 117 -8.54 -7.68 -5.49
C GLY A 117 -9.58 -8.53 -4.76
N THR A 118 -9.82 -9.77 -5.21
CA THR A 118 -10.75 -10.69 -4.53
C THR A 118 -10.21 -11.12 -3.16
N GLN A 119 -8.92 -11.35 -3.04
CA GLN A 119 -8.27 -11.67 -1.77
C GLN A 119 -8.39 -10.51 -0.79
N LEU A 120 -8.05 -9.30 -1.22
CA LEU A 120 -8.11 -8.10 -0.38
C LEU A 120 -9.52 -7.81 0.15
N ARG A 121 -10.56 -7.94 -0.70
CA ARG A 121 -11.95 -7.70 -0.29
C ARG A 121 -12.48 -8.63 0.81
N ARG A 122 -11.84 -9.78 1.06
CA ARG A 122 -12.21 -10.67 2.17
C ARG A 122 -11.88 -10.10 3.55
N HIS A 123 -10.98 -9.11 3.59
CA HIS A 123 -10.45 -8.55 4.83
C HIS A 123 -10.99 -7.15 5.16
N THR A 124 -12.05 -6.71 4.50
CA THR A 124 -12.64 -5.38 4.76
C THR A 124 -13.47 -5.28 6.05
N SER A 125 -13.69 -6.40 6.74
CA SER A 125 -14.34 -6.44 8.06
C SER A 125 -13.62 -7.47 8.94
N PRO A 126 -12.35 -7.21 9.33
CA PRO A 126 -11.58 -8.16 10.11
C PRO A 126 -12.05 -8.18 11.57
N ASP A 127 -11.95 -9.35 12.20
CA ASP A 127 -12.03 -9.51 13.66
C ASP A 127 -10.61 -9.68 14.21
N GLY A 128 -9.95 -8.55 14.50
CA GLY A 128 -8.54 -8.48 14.85
C GLY A 128 -7.66 -7.94 13.72
N GLY A 129 -6.42 -8.45 13.64
CA GLY A 129 -5.46 -8.06 12.61
C GLY A 129 -5.35 -9.11 11.50
N VAL A 130 -5.19 -8.65 10.25
CA VAL A 130 -4.83 -9.49 9.11
C VAL A 130 -3.58 -8.90 8.45
N VAL A 131 -2.55 -9.71 8.33
CA VAL A 131 -1.29 -9.37 7.66
C VAL A 131 -0.93 -10.46 6.66
N TYR A 132 -0.04 -10.11 5.74
CA TYR A 132 0.45 -11.06 4.76
C TYR A 132 1.86 -11.55 5.12
N ALA A 133 2.19 -12.75 4.66
CA ALA A 133 3.54 -13.29 4.69
C ALA A 133 4.02 -13.55 3.26
N TYR A 134 5.19 -13.09 2.93
CA TYR A 134 5.81 -13.25 1.62
C TYR A 134 7.18 -13.87 1.76
N GLN A 135 7.43 -14.98 1.04
CA GLN A 135 8.70 -15.66 1.09
C GLN A 135 9.77 -14.87 0.32
N VAL A 136 10.84 -14.50 1.02
CA VAL A 136 11.98 -13.75 0.48
C VAL A 136 13.29 -14.52 0.65
N ALA A 137 14.31 -14.16 -0.11
CA ALA A 137 15.64 -14.76 0.02
C ALA A 137 16.35 -14.26 1.31
N ASP A 138 16.21 -12.97 1.63
CA ASP A 138 16.78 -12.35 2.82
C ASP A 138 15.68 -11.52 3.53
N PRO A 139 15.18 -11.99 4.69
CA PRO A 139 14.13 -11.31 5.44
C PRO A 139 14.65 -10.27 6.45
N THR A 140 15.96 -10.06 6.61
CA THR A 140 16.57 -9.26 7.67
C THR A 140 16.16 -7.78 7.68
N ALA A 141 15.65 -7.26 6.56
CA ALA A 141 15.21 -5.88 6.42
C ALA A 141 13.74 -5.64 6.81
N TYR A 142 12.99 -6.68 7.16
CA TYR A 142 11.53 -6.67 7.31
C TYR A 142 11.08 -7.19 8.67
N GLY A 143 9.82 -6.99 8.99
CA GLY A 143 9.14 -7.81 9.99
C GLY A 143 9.10 -9.26 9.50
N VAL A 144 9.41 -10.22 10.37
CA VAL A 144 9.49 -11.64 10.03
C VAL A 144 8.51 -12.43 10.88
N VAL A 145 7.68 -13.24 10.23
CA VAL A 145 6.73 -14.13 10.91
C VAL A 145 7.28 -15.57 10.92
N GLU A 146 7.18 -16.21 12.07
CA GLU A 146 7.49 -17.63 12.27
C GLU A 146 6.19 -18.44 12.36
N PHE A 147 6.17 -19.61 11.75
CA PHE A 147 5.04 -20.53 11.76
C PHE A 147 5.39 -21.84 12.48
N ASP A 148 4.39 -22.46 13.10
CA ASP A 148 4.48 -23.83 13.56
C ASP A 148 4.27 -24.84 12.41
N GLU A 149 4.31 -26.15 12.76
CA GLU A 149 4.12 -27.24 11.79
C GLU A 149 2.73 -27.24 11.13
N SER A 150 1.71 -26.62 11.77
CA SER A 150 0.36 -26.45 11.23
C SER A 150 0.18 -25.17 10.40
N PHE A 151 1.27 -24.44 10.16
CA PHE A 151 1.28 -23.15 9.46
C PHE A 151 0.51 -22.05 10.20
N LYS A 152 0.47 -22.11 11.52
CA LYS A 152 -0.06 -21.06 12.39
C LYS A 152 1.09 -20.15 12.82
N ALA A 153 0.89 -18.84 12.72
CA ALA A 153 1.88 -17.87 13.20
C ALA A 153 2.08 -18.00 14.73
N ILE A 154 3.33 -18.10 15.16
CA ILE A 154 3.71 -18.24 16.57
C ILE A 154 4.60 -17.13 17.08
N SER A 155 5.30 -16.43 16.17
CA SER A 155 6.06 -15.24 16.53
C SER A 155 6.13 -14.25 15.37
N ILE A 156 6.36 -12.98 15.70
CA ILE A 156 6.63 -11.92 14.75
C ILE A 156 7.69 -11.00 15.34
N GLU A 157 8.74 -10.71 14.56
CA GLU A 157 9.91 -9.95 15.00
C GLU A 157 10.31 -8.89 13.97
N GLU A 158 10.57 -7.67 14.42
CA GLU A 158 11.00 -6.57 13.54
C GLU A 158 12.50 -6.67 13.25
N LYS A 159 12.85 -6.78 11.97
CA LYS A 159 14.25 -6.78 11.47
C LYS A 159 15.22 -7.63 12.30
N PRO A 160 14.91 -8.91 12.48
CA PRO A 160 15.73 -9.77 13.31
C PRO A 160 17.14 -9.97 12.71
N ALA A 161 18.17 -9.86 13.52
CA ALA A 161 19.55 -10.16 13.09
C ALA A 161 19.75 -11.64 12.74
N ARG A 162 18.91 -12.52 13.28
CA ARG A 162 18.85 -13.96 13.00
C ARG A 162 17.40 -14.39 12.80
N PRO A 163 16.87 -14.24 11.59
CA PRO A 163 15.48 -14.56 11.31
C PRO A 163 15.21 -16.07 11.48
N ARG A 164 14.05 -16.39 12.05
CA ARG A 164 13.61 -17.78 12.28
C ARG A 164 12.87 -18.37 11.09
N SER A 165 12.52 -17.54 10.12
CA SER A 165 11.89 -17.94 8.87
C SER A 165 12.28 -17.00 7.74
N ASN A 166 11.92 -17.35 6.50
CA ASN A 166 12.07 -16.48 5.32
C ASN A 166 10.77 -15.78 4.93
N TYR A 167 9.79 -15.71 5.85
CA TYR A 167 8.52 -15.06 5.60
C TYR A 167 8.53 -13.62 6.12
N ALA A 168 8.75 -12.68 5.21
CA ALA A 168 8.64 -11.25 5.49
C ALA A 168 7.18 -10.80 5.54
N VAL A 169 6.88 -9.80 6.34
CA VAL A 169 5.57 -9.14 6.39
C VAL A 169 5.58 -7.91 5.49
N PRO A 170 4.87 -7.95 4.35
CA PRO A 170 4.74 -6.79 3.46
C PRO A 170 3.99 -5.63 4.12
N GLY A 171 4.19 -4.44 3.57
CA GLY A 171 3.56 -3.21 4.03
C GLY A 171 2.10 -3.07 3.64
N LEU A 172 1.27 -4.06 3.95
CA LEU A 172 -0.19 -4.04 3.74
C LEU A 172 -0.87 -4.77 4.91
N TYR A 173 -1.72 -4.06 5.61
CA TYR A 173 -2.30 -4.47 6.88
C TYR A 173 -3.78 -4.14 6.92
N PHE A 174 -4.58 -5.02 7.55
CA PHE A 174 -6.01 -4.80 7.80
C PHE A 174 -6.26 -5.04 9.28
N TYR A 175 -6.94 -4.12 9.94
CA TYR A 175 -7.21 -4.20 11.37
C TYR A 175 -8.66 -3.80 11.68
N ASP A 176 -9.21 -4.39 12.71
CA ASP A 176 -10.41 -3.85 13.34
C ASP A 176 -10.12 -2.50 14.04
N ASN A 177 -11.11 -1.93 14.68
CA ASN A 177 -10.98 -0.60 15.29
C ASN A 177 -10.05 -0.57 16.51
N ASP A 178 -9.81 -1.69 17.18
CA ASP A 178 -8.91 -1.77 18.34
C ASP A 178 -7.48 -1.29 18.01
N VAL A 179 -7.11 -1.29 16.74
CA VAL A 179 -5.78 -0.82 16.28
C VAL A 179 -5.48 0.60 16.73
N VAL A 180 -6.49 1.47 16.84
CA VAL A 180 -6.31 2.87 17.25
C VAL A 180 -5.83 2.92 18.70
N GLU A 181 -6.49 2.18 19.60
CA GLU A 181 -6.10 2.14 21.02
C GLU A 181 -4.80 1.35 21.23
N ILE A 182 -4.57 0.28 20.49
CA ILE A 182 -3.29 -0.42 20.51
C ILE A 182 -2.16 0.54 20.14
N ALA A 183 -2.29 1.27 19.03
CA ALA A 183 -1.26 2.21 18.55
C ALA A 183 -0.99 3.35 19.53
N LYS A 184 -2.02 3.91 20.18
CA LYS A 184 -1.88 4.95 21.21
C LYS A 184 -1.10 4.48 22.44
N ASN A 185 -1.16 3.19 22.78
CA ASN A 185 -0.54 2.61 23.95
C ASN A 185 0.85 2.00 23.70
N LEU A 186 1.31 2.00 22.45
CA LEU A 186 2.67 1.53 22.12
C LEU A 186 3.73 2.40 22.78
N LYS A 187 4.88 1.78 23.03
CA LYS A 187 6.11 2.46 23.42
C LYS A 187 7.07 2.44 22.25
N PRO A 188 7.89 3.50 22.07
CA PRO A 188 8.92 3.46 21.05
C PRO A 188 9.90 2.31 21.27
N SER A 189 10.29 1.65 20.19
CA SER A 189 11.32 0.61 20.21
C SER A 189 12.72 1.16 20.55
N ALA A 190 13.72 0.29 20.64
CA ALA A 190 15.11 0.71 20.81
C ALA A 190 15.61 1.61 19.66
N ARG A 191 14.90 1.63 18.50
CA ARG A 191 15.18 2.53 17.36
C ARG A 191 14.47 3.88 17.48
N GLY A 192 13.66 4.09 18.52
CA GLY A 192 12.85 5.28 18.72
C GLY A 192 11.56 5.33 17.87
N GLU A 193 11.18 4.21 17.26
CA GLU A 193 10.01 4.13 16.37
C GLU A 193 8.84 3.37 17.01
N TYR A 194 7.61 3.80 16.72
CA TYR A 194 6.39 3.06 17.02
C TYR A 194 6.20 1.99 15.93
N GLU A 195 6.62 0.76 16.26
CA GLU A 195 6.70 -0.32 15.28
C GLU A 195 5.34 -0.92 14.95
N ILE A 196 5.08 -1.12 13.67
CA ILE A 196 3.88 -1.85 13.24
C ILE A 196 3.93 -3.32 13.70
N THR A 197 5.12 -3.87 13.82
CA THR A 197 5.35 -5.23 14.32
C THR A 197 4.88 -5.39 15.77
N ASP A 198 4.92 -4.34 16.59
CA ASP A 198 4.40 -4.39 17.96
C ASP A 198 2.87 -4.36 17.98
N VAL A 199 2.21 -3.68 17.03
CA VAL A 199 0.76 -3.80 16.80
C VAL A 199 0.42 -5.24 16.46
N ASN A 200 1.11 -5.83 15.48
CA ASN A 200 0.90 -7.22 15.05
C ASN A 200 1.13 -8.21 16.21
N ARG A 201 2.16 -7.97 17.04
CA ARG A 201 2.45 -8.81 18.20
C ARG A 201 1.32 -8.75 19.23
N THR A 202 0.75 -7.57 19.47
CA THR A 202 -0.40 -7.42 20.38
C THR A 202 -1.59 -8.26 19.92
N TYR A 203 -1.91 -8.23 18.62
CA TYR A 203 -2.96 -9.09 18.07
C TYR A 203 -2.60 -10.57 18.11
N LEU A 204 -1.33 -10.94 17.86
CA LEU A 204 -0.87 -12.32 17.91
C LEU A 204 -1.00 -12.89 19.32
N GLU A 205 -0.55 -12.15 20.34
CA GLU A 205 -0.64 -12.55 21.76
C GLU A 205 -2.09 -12.66 22.23
N ALA A 206 -2.98 -11.83 21.68
CA ALA A 206 -4.42 -11.94 21.93
C ALA A 206 -5.11 -13.09 21.15
N GLY A 207 -4.38 -13.81 20.29
CA GLY A 207 -4.93 -14.87 19.44
C GLY A 207 -5.81 -14.34 18.31
N ARG A 208 -5.69 -13.05 17.95
CA ARG A 208 -6.51 -12.32 16.98
C ARG A 208 -5.71 -11.85 15.76
N LEU A 209 -4.54 -12.41 15.49
CA LEU A 209 -3.78 -12.14 14.27
C LEU A 209 -3.98 -13.26 13.26
N THR A 210 -4.50 -12.93 12.10
CA THR A 210 -4.51 -13.80 10.92
C THR A 210 -3.32 -13.45 10.03
N VAL A 211 -2.55 -14.46 9.64
CA VAL A 211 -1.44 -14.30 8.70
C VAL A 211 -1.74 -15.11 7.44
N GLU A 212 -1.89 -14.42 6.30
CA GLU A 212 -2.09 -15.08 5.00
C GLU A 212 -0.79 -15.10 4.20
N VAL A 213 -0.43 -16.28 3.72
CA VAL A 213 0.74 -16.42 2.83
C VAL A 213 0.36 -16.02 1.41
N LEU A 214 1.05 -15.03 0.86
CA LEU A 214 0.89 -14.65 -0.52
C LEU A 214 1.35 -15.81 -1.44
N PRO A 215 0.51 -16.22 -2.40
CA PRO A 215 0.80 -17.37 -3.23
C PRO A 215 2.00 -17.13 -4.15
N ARG A 216 2.66 -18.21 -4.53
CA ARG A 216 3.72 -18.17 -5.54
C ARG A 216 3.18 -17.57 -6.85
N GLY A 217 3.91 -16.62 -7.41
CA GLY A 217 3.49 -15.84 -8.58
C GLY A 217 2.92 -14.47 -8.24
N THR A 218 2.65 -14.17 -6.96
CA THR A 218 2.44 -12.81 -6.50
C THR A 218 3.78 -12.07 -6.47
N ALA A 219 3.81 -10.85 -6.94
CA ALA A 219 4.91 -9.92 -6.77
C ALA A 219 4.58 -8.94 -5.63
N TRP A 220 5.48 -8.86 -4.68
CA TRP A 220 5.59 -7.77 -3.74
C TRP A 220 6.94 -7.10 -3.97
N LEU A 221 6.91 -5.81 -4.30
CA LEU A 221 8.09 -5.02 -4.62
C LEU A 221 8.14 -3.85 -3.65
N ASP A 222 9.21 -3.80 -2.89
CA ASP A 222 9.57 -2.66 -2.08
C ASP A 222 10.52 -1.79 -2.90
N THR A 223 10.28 -0.50 -2.98
CA THR A 223 11.06 0.42 -3.79
C THR A 223 12.02 1.25 -2.92
N GLY A 224 12.59 0.62 -1.89
CA GLY A 224 13.38 1.26 -0.85
C GLY A 224 14.79 1.71 -1.24
N THR A 225 15.37 1.15 -2.29
CA THR A 225 16.72 1.42 -2.78
C THR A 225 16.70 1.68 -4.29
N PHE A 226 17.83 2.17 -4.85
CA PHE A 226 17.95 2.35 -6.30
C PHE A 226 17.77 1.04 -7.06
N ASP A 227 18.35 -0.04 -6.58
CA ASP A 227 18.26 -1.36 -7.23
C ASP A 227 16.83 -1.89 -7.17
N SER A 228 16.17 -1.85 -6.00
CA SER A 228 14.78 -2.32 -5.89
C SER A 228 13.80 -1.45 -6.68
N LEU A 229 14.05 -0.14 -6.83
CA LEU A 229 13.27 0.73 -7.70
C LEU A 229 13.47 0.40 -9.18
N ALA A 230 14.70 0.08 -9.60
CA ALA A 230 15.01 -0.33 -10.96
C ALA A 230 14.38 -1.69 -11.29
N ASP A 231 14.45 -2.64 -10.35
CA ASP A 231 13.82 -3.97 -10.48
C ASP A 231 12.30 -3.86 -10.58
N ALA A 232 11.66 -3.05 -9.73
CA ALA A 232 10.23 -2.80 -9.80
C ALA A 232 9.83 -2.18 -11.15
N THR A 233 10.58 -1.18 -11.62
CA THR A 233 10.35 -0.55 -12.92
C THR A 233 10.46 -1.57 -14.06
N SER A 234 11.48 -2.41 -14.04
CA SER A 234 11.72 -3.45 -15.05
C SER A 234 10.63 -4.52 -15.06
N PHE A 235 10.21 -4.95 -13.87
CA PHE A 235 9.13 -5.93 -13.70
C PHE A 235 7.81 -5.38 -14.28
N ILE A 236 7.39 -4.19 -13.85
CA ILE A 236 6.14 -3.57 -14.30
C ILE A 236 6.16 -3.37 -15.80
N ARG A 237 7.23 -2.78 -16.34
CA ARG A 237 7.40 -2.61 -17.78
C ARG A 237 7.24 -3.93 -18.53
N THR A 238 7.90 -4.99 -18.07
CA THR A 238 7.88 -6.29 -18.74
C THR A 238 6.47 -6.88 -18.77
N VAL A 239 5.77 -6.88 -17.63
CA VAL A 239 4.41 -7.41 -17.52
C VAL A 239 3.44 -6.60 -18.39
N GLN A 240 3.46 -5.26 -18.28
CA GLN A 240 2.57 -4.39 -19.06
C GLN A 240 2.79 -4.56 -20.58
N HIS A 241 4.06 -4.62 -21.04
CA HIS A 241 4.35 -4.86 -22.45
C HIS A 241 3.89 -6.23 -22.96
N ARG A 242 3.94 -7.26 -22.11
CA ARG A 242 3.57 -8.63 -22.51
C ARG A 242 2.07 -8.86 -22.48
N GLN A 243 1.35 -8.24 -21.55
CA GLN A 243 -0.08 -8.46 -21.34
C GLN A 243 -0.95 -7.40 -22.01
N GLY A 244 -0.39 -6.22 -22.31
CA GLY A 244 -1.17 -5.08 -22.79
C GLY A 244 -2.09 -4.49 -21.73
N LEU A 245 -1.85 -4.80 -20.44
CA LEU A 245 -2.63 -4.33 -19.30
C LEU A 245 -1.72 -3.59 -18.31
N ASN A 246 -2.20 -2.47 -17.80
CA ASN A 246 -1.43 -1.68 -16.84
C ASN A 246 -1.55 -2.24 -15.42
N ILE A 247 -0.48 -2.10 -14.66
CA ILE A 247 -0.44 -2.40 -13.22
C ILE A 247 -0.59 -1.09 -12.46
N GLY A 248 -1.48 -1.04 -11.48
CA GLY A 248 -1.63 0.12 -10.60
C GLY A 248 -2.09 1.39 -11.34
N ALA A 249 -3.04 1.27 -12.26
CA ALA A 249 -3.72 2.37 -12.92
C ALA A 249 -5.01 2.69 -12.15
N PRO A 250 -5.04 3.73 -11.28
CA PRO A 250 -6.20 3.99 -10.43
C PRO A 250 -7.46 4.32 -11.23
N GLU A 251 -7.36 4.91 -12.42
CA GLU A 251 -8.50 5.19 -13.30
C GLU A 251 -9.15 3.90 -13.82
N GLU A 252 -8.34 2.92 -14.24
CA GLU A 252 -8.84 1.60 -14.63
C GLU A 252 -9.48 0.88 -13.44
N VAL A 253 -8.83 0.92 -12.27
CA VAL A 253 -9.38 0.29 -11.05
C VAL A 253 -10.70 0.95 -10.67
N ALA A 254 -10.79 2.28 -10.67
CA ALA A 254 -12.01 3.02 -10.39
C ALA A 254 -13.17 2.58 -11.31
N TRP A 255 -12.89 2.47 -12.59
CA TRP A 255 -13.87 2.03 -13.59
C TRP A 255 -14.29 0.57 -13.40
N ARG A 256 -13.33 -0.35 -13.25
CA ARG A 256 -13.63 -1.78 -13.03
C ARG A 256 -14.38 -2.06 -11.73
N MET A 257 -14.15 -1.24 -10.71
CA MET A 257 -14.85 -1.31 -9.43
C MET A 257 -16.20 -0.61 -9.44
N GLY A 258 -16.57 0.07 -10.55
CA GLY A 258 -17.82 0.82 -10.66
C GLY A 258 -17.83 2.12 -9.85
N PHE A 259 -16.67 2.64 -9.46
CA PHE A 259 -16.57 3.95 -8.78
C PHE A 259 -16.79 5.11 -9.76
N ILE A 260 -16.40 4.93 -11.01
CA ILE A 260 -16.71 5.80 -12.14
C ILE A 260 -17.30 4.99 -13.29
N ASP A 261 -18.08 5.63 -14.15
CA ASP A 261 -18.64 5.04 -15.36
C ASP A 261 -17.71 5.23 -16.59
N ASP A 262 -18.16 4.81 -17.76
CA ASP A 262 -17.44 4.91 -19.01
C ASP A 262 -17.11 6.37 -19.38
N GLU A 263 -18.04 7.28 -19.12
CA GLU A 263 -17.84 8.70 -19.37
C GLU A 263 -16.79 9.30 -18.42
N GLY A 264 -16.83 8.91 -17.13
CA GLY A 264 -15.82 9.26 -16.15
C GLY A 264 -14.42 8.79 -16.55
N LEU A 265 -14.29 7.53 -17.03
CA LEU A 265 -13.03 7.01 -17.55
C LEU A 265 -12.54 7.79 -18.77
N ARG A 266 -13.43 8.12 -19.73
CA ARG A 266 -13.11 8.91 -20.93
C ARG A 266 -12.55 10.27 -20.56
N GLN A 267 -13.21 10.99 -19.65
CA GLN A 267 -12.78 12.30 -19.19
C GLN A 267 -11.39 12.29 -18.53
N ARG A 268 -11.02 11.19 -17.86
CA ARG A 268 -9.68 11.02 -17.27
C ARG A 268 -8.63 10.67 -18.32
N ALA A 269 -9.01 9.90 -19.33
CA ALA A 269 -8.10 9.43 -20.37
C ALA A 269 -7.71 10.52 -21.38
N GLU A 270 -8.65 11.36 -21.81
CA GLU A 270 -8.44 12.35 -22.88
C GLU A 270 -7.25 13.27 -22.66
N PRO A 271 -7.03 13.89 -21.46
CA PRO A 271 -5.86 14.74 -21.24
C PRO A 271 -4.53 13.99 -21.31
N LEU A 272 -4.55 12.66 -21.16
CA LEU A 272 -3.35 11.80 -21.06
C LEU A 272 -3.03 11.02 -22.33
N VAL A 273 -3.77 11.24 -23.43
CA VAL A 273 -3.58 10.49 -24.70
C VAL A 273 -2.17 10.65 -25.26
N LYS A 274 -1.57 11.84 -25.14
CA LYS A 274 -0.23 12.12 -25.67
C LYS A 274 0.89 11.28 -25.03
N SER A 275 0.72 10.85 -23.79
CA SER A 275 1.69 10.01 -23.10
C SER A 275 1.55 8.51 -23.41
N GLY A 276 0.48 8.12 -24.11
CA GLY A 276 0.09 6.73 -24.33
C GLY A 276 -0.77 6.14 -23.19
N TYR A 277 -0.68 6.69 -21.98
CA TYR A 277 -1.47 6.24 -20.83
C TYR A 277 -2.98 6.44 -21.06
N GLY A 278 -3.38 7.62 -21.57
CA GLY A 278 -4.77 7.88 -21.94
C GLY A 278 -5.27 7.01 -23.09
N ALA A 279 -4.44 6.73 -24.09
CA ALA A 279 -4.79 5.83 -25.18
C ALA A 279 -5.07 4.40 -24.66
N TYR A 280 -4.28 3.94 -23.69
CA TYR A 280 -4.54 2.68 -23.01
C TYR A 280 -5.92 2.67 -22.33
N LEU A 281 -6.24 3.70 -21.55
CA LEU A 281 -7.52 3.81 -20.84
C LEU A 281 -8.72 3.83 -21.80
N LEU A 282 -8.62 4.55 -22.93
CA LEU A 282 -9.66 4.55 -23.96
C LEU A 282 -9.84 3.17 -24.59
N GLY A 283 -8.73 2.47 -24.85
CA GLY A 283 -8.76 1.11 -25.40
C GLY A 283 -9.48 0.09 -24.52
N LEU A 284 -9.59 0.33 -23.19
CA LEU A 284 -10.38 -0.52 -22.31
C LEU A 284 -11.87 -0.47 -22.62
N LEU A 285 -12.39 0.70 -23.00
CA LEU A 285 -13.79 0.91 -23.39
C LEU A 285 -14.12 0.20 -24.70
N ASP A 286 -13.19 0.20 -25.65
CA ASP A 286 -13.39 -0.41 -26.98
C ASP A 286 -13.41 -1.94 -26.87
N ASN A 287 -12.59 -2.53 -25.98
CA ASN A 287 -12.48 -3.98 -25.81
C ASN A 287 -13.66 -4.63 -25.06
N GLN A 288 -14.56 -3.85 -24.45
CA GLN A 288 -15.80 -4.39 -23.86
C GLN A 288 -16.89 -4.66 -24.91
N GLN A 289 -16.77 -4.10 -26.12
CA GLN A 289 -17.76 -4.25 -27.18
C GLN A 289 -17.49 -5.46 -28.09
N SER A 290 -16.42 -6.18 -27.83
CA SER A 290 -16.02 -7.40 -28.55
C SER A 290 -16.08 -8.62 -27.65
#